data_1d58fcc5aedff78d569da1846c37c6de
#
_entry.id   1d58fcc5aedff78d569da1846c37c6de
#
_cell.length_a   1.000
_cell.length_b   1.000
_cell.length_c   1.000
_cell.angle_alpha   90.00
_cell.angle_beta   90.00
_cell.angle_gamma   90.00
#
_symmetry.space_group_name_H-M   'P 1'
#
loop_
_entity.id
_entity.type
_entity.pdbx_description
1 polymer ?
#
loop_
_entity_poly.entity_id
_entity_poly.type
_entity_poly.pdbx_seq_one_letter_code
_entity_poly.pdbx_strand_id
1 'polypeptide(L)'
;FIFAIGLVFVLIFNGELATSNMMFLTSGAYYGKIKWSKVCTILLYCTFFNFVGALILAWFFNQSFSFQHLTDKSFLVTAVSTKLRKTDWMNFTEGITANMFVNIAILGYMLLKEGESAKIFIALSAIFMFVFLINEHLIANFASFMLLGFNGVRDAVDNFTLANILRQWIVVFFGNWIGGGIFIGL
;
A
#
# COMPACT_ATOMS: atom_id res chain seq x y z
N PHE A 1 -8.69 -6.00 10.43
CA PHE A 1 -7.80 -6.15 11.59
C PHE A 1 -6.48 -6.84 11.22
N ILE A 2 -6.52 -8.00 10.52
CA ILE A 2 -5.32 -8.76 10.12
C ILE A 2 -4.34 -7.91 9.28
N PHE A 3 -4.83 -7.10 8.36
CA PHE A 3 -3.99 -6.21 7.56
C PHE A 3 -3.20 -5.19 8.41
N ALA A 4 -3.82 -4.69 9.47
CA ALA A 4 -3.18 -3.73 10.38
C ALA A 4 -1.99 -4.34 11.15
N ILE A 5 -2.07 -5.63 11.48
CA ILE A 5 -0.95 -6.36 12.10
C ILE A 5 0.27 -6.40 11.16
N GLY A 6 0.05 -6.49 9.85
CA GLY A 6 1.14 -6.47 8.87
C GLY A 6 2.01 -5.20 8.95
N LEU A 7 1.41 -4.02 9.15
CA LEU A 7 2.19 -2.79 9.33
C LEU A 7 2.99 -2.80 10.65
N VAL A 8 2.42 -3.37 11.72
CA VAL A 8 3.15 -3.50 13.00
C VAL A 8 4.43 -4.34 12.80
N PHE A 9 4.36 -5.42 12.03
CA PHE A 9 5.57 -6.18 11.69
C PHE A 9 6.57 -5.37 10.87
N VAL A 10 6.11 -4.60 9.88
CA VAL A 10 7.00 -3.71 9.10
C VAL A 10 7.72 -2.73 10.04
N LEU A 11 7.02 -2.16 11.02
CA LEU A 11 7.61 -1.22 11.98
C LEU A 11 8.60 -1.90 12.93
N ILE A 12 8.27 -3.08 13.46
CA ILE A 12 9.14 -3.83 14.37
C ILE A 12 10.43 -4.29 13.67
N PHE A 13 10.33 -4.74 12.42
CA PHE A 13 11.47 -5.23 11.65
C PHE A 13 12.22 -4.13 10.89
N ASN A 14 11.83 -2.87 11.05
CA ASN A 14 12.36 -1.74 10.28
C ASN A 14 12.31 -1.97 8.77
N GLY A 15 11.20 -2.54 8.29
CA GLY A 15 10.99 -2.83 6.88
C GLY A 15 10.81 -1.54 6.07
N GLU A 16 11.39 -1.49 4.87
CA GLU A 16 11.26 -0.35 3.96
C GLU A 16 9.95 -0.41 3.18
N LEU A 17 9.11 0.60 3.39
CA LEU A 17 7.85 0.76 2.70
C LEU A 17 7.90 2.02 1.83
N ALA A 18 7.69 1.87 0.51
CA ALA A 18 7.76 3.01 -0.42
C ALA A 18 6.83 4.16 -0.01
N THR A 19 5.67 3.85 0.53
CA THR A 19 4.67 4.84 0.95
C THR A 19 5.06 5.60 2.22
N SER A 20 5.80 5.01 3.16
CA SER A 20 6.40 5.74 4.28
C SER A 20 7.59 6.58 3.82
N ASN A 21 8.37 6.06 2.89
CA ASN A 21 9.48 6.80 2.30
C ASN A 21 9.02 8.03 1.50
N MET A 22 7.81 8.04 0.95
CA MET A 22 7.21 9.25 0.37
C MET A 22 7.17 10.41 1.36
N MET A 23 6.83 10.17 2.62
CA MET A 23 6.83 11.19 3.67
C MET A 23 8.27 11.65 4.02
N PHE A 24 9.12 10.72 4.44
CA PHE A 24 10.45 11.06 4.94
C PHE A 24 11.35 11.70 3.88
N LEU A 25 11.33 11.18 2.66
CA LEU A 25 12.17 11.69 1.58
C LEU A 25 11.69 13.05 1.06
N THR A 26 10.36 13.26 0.96
CA THR A 26 9.80 14.55 0.56
C THR A 26 10.16 15.62 1.59
N SER A 27 9.95 15.34 2.88
CA SER A 27 10.35 16.21 3.98
C SER A 27 11.87 16.51 3.94
N GLY A 28 12.69 15.47 3.81
CA GLY A 28 14.14 15.63 3.71
C GLY A 28 14.60 16.49 2.53
N ALA A 29 13.94 16.40 1.38
CA ALA A 29 14.24 17.22 0.22
C ALA A 29 13.76 18.67 0.40
N TYR A 30 12.56 18.87 0.95
CA TYR A 30 12.01 20.18 1.22
C TYR A 30 12.91 20.99 2.18
N TYR A 31 13.40 20.36 3.23
CA TYR A 31 14.35 20.99 4.17
C TYR A 31 15.82 20.98 3.69
N GLY A 32 16.06 20.66 2.42
CA GLY A 32 17.39 20.72 1.82
C GLY A 32 18.41 19.69 2.33
N LYS A 33 17.94 18.62 3.02
CA LYS A 33 18.80 17.56 3.54
C LYS A 33 19.23 16.56 2.46
N ILE A 34 18.41 16.38 1.43
CA ILE A 34 18.68 15.50 0.30
C ILE A 34 18.23 16.17 -1.01
N LYS A 35 18.82 15.77 -2.13
CA LYS A 35 18.44 16.26 -3.46
C LYS A 35 17.18 15.54 -3.96
N TRP A 36 16.30 16.25 -4.67
CA TRP A 36 15.10 15.68 -5.29
C TRP A 36 15.39 14.52 -6.24
N SER A 37 16.50 14.57 -6.98
CA SER A 37 16.93 13.44 -7.82
C SER A 37 17.16 12.16 -7.00
N LYS A 38 17.73 12.30 -5.80
CA LYS A 38 17.93 11.17 -4.89
C LYS A 38 16.60 10.64 -4.33
N VAL A 39 15.64 11.55 -4.04
CA VAL A 39 14.26 11.15 -3.66
C VAL A 39 13.65 10.26 -4.72
N CYS A 40 13.62 10.72 -5.99
CA CYS A 40 13.08 9.95 -7.09
C CYS A 40 13.75 8.58 -7.24
N THR A 41 15.09 8.55 -7.16
CA THR A 41 15.85 7.29 -7.27
C THR A 41 15.47 6.31 -6.15
N ILE A 42 15.45 6.76 -4.89
CA ILE A 42 15.13 5.90 -3.75
C ILE A 42 13.67 5.41 -3.84
N LEU A 43 12.73 6.31 -4.15
CA LEU A 43 11.32 5.92 -4.29
C LEU A 43 11.11 4.88 -5.40
N LEU A 44 11.81 5.03 -6.54
CA LEU A 44 11.76 4.04 -7.61
C LEU A 44 12.27 2.67 -7.15
N TYR A 45 13.42 2.62 -6.49
CA TYR A 45 13.97 1.36 -5.98
C TYR A 45 13.06 0.75 -4.91
N CYS A 46 12.61 1.52 -3.91
CA CYS A 46 11.71 1.01 -2.88
C CYS A 46 10.40 0.48 -3.49
N THR A 47 9.80 1.22 -4.42
CA THR A 47 8.57 0.79 -5.10
C THR A 47 8.80 -0.50 -5.89
N PHE A 48 9.90 -0.58 -6.65
CA PHE A 48 10.25 -1.77 -7.42
C PHE A 48 10.47 -2.99 -6.51
N PHE A 49 11.24 -2.86 -5.44
CA PHE A 49 11.50 -4.01 -4.55
C PHE A 49 10.27 -4.38 -3.71
N ASN A 50 9.40 -3.44 -3.33
CA ASN A 50 8.12 -3.78 -2.73
C ASN A 50 7.21 -4.55 -3.72
N PHE A 51 7.23 -4.18 -5.02
CA PHE A 51 6.53 -4.94 -6.05
C PHE A 51 7.12 -6.35 -6.22
N VAL A 52 8.45 -6.49 -6.30
CA VAL A 52 9.11 -7.80 -6.40
C VAL A 52 8.78 -8.67 -5.19
N GLY A 53 8.80 -8.12 -3.98
CA GLY A 53 8.40 -8.83 -2.78
C GLY A 53 6.94 -9.31 -2.84
N ALA A 54 6.02 -8.44 -3.27
CA ALA A 54 4.62 -8.79 -3.45
C ALA A 54 4.43 -9.90 -4.52
N LEU A 55 5.17 -9.83 -5.62
CA LEU A 55 5.16 -10.82 -6.70
C LEU A 55 5.59 -12.20 -6.20
N ILE A 56 6.73 -12.26 -5.51
CA ILE A 56 7.28 -13.52 -4.96
C ILE A 56 6.31 -14.14 -3.95
N LEU A 57 5.83 -13.33 -3.00
CA LEU A 57 4.90 -13.83 -1.98
C LEU A 57 3.58 -14.27 -2.60
N ALA A 58 3.05 -13.52 -3.56
CA ALA A 58 1.83 -13.90 -4.27
C ALA A 58 1.98 -15.26 -4.98
N TRP A 59 3.13 -15.52 -5.61
CA TRP A 59 3.42 -16.80 -6.21
C TRP A 59 3.42 -17.94 -5.19
N PHE A 60 4.09 -17.76 -4.03
CA PHE A 60 4.09 -18.76 -2.96
C PHE A 60 2.70 -19.00 -2.38
N PHE A 61 1.94 -17.94 -2.08
CA PHE A 61 0.60 -18.11 -1.53
C PHE A 61 -0.35 -18.83 -2.49
N ASN A 62 -0.21 -18.63 -3.79
CA ASN A 62 -1.02 -19.35 -4.78
C ASN A 62 -0.72 -20.86 -4.85
N GLN A 63 0.37 -21.35 -4.22
CA GLN A 63 0.61 -22.79 -4.06
C GLN A 63 -0.19 -23.38 -2.89
N SER A 64 -0.78 -22.56 -2.03
CA SER A 64 -1.52 -23.03 -0.87
C SER A 64 -2.94 -23.50 -1.24
N PHE A 65 -3.46 -24.46 -0.48
CA PHE A 65 -4.79 -25.00 -0.68
C PHE A 65 -5.88 -23.91 -0.73
N SER A 66 -5.82 -22.95 0.18
CA SER A 66 -6.82 -21.87 0.27
C SER A 66 -6.89 -21.02 -0.99
N PHE A 67 -5.74 -20.72 -1.62
CA PHE A 67 -5.69 -19.92 -2.84
C PHE A 67 -6.02 -20.73 -4.09
N GLN A 68 -5.72 -22.02 -4.12
CA GLN A 68 -6.09 -22.89 -5.23
C GLN A 68 -7.62 -23.13 -5.34
N HIS A 69 -8.35 -22.91 -4.24
CA HIS A 69 -9.82 -23.10 -4.18
C HIS A 69 -10.59 -21.75 -4.13
N LEU A 70 -9.98 -20.67 -4.59
CA LEU A 70 -10.70 -19.40 -4.77
C LEU A 70 -11.80 -19.55 -5.83
N THR A 71 -12.90 -18.86 -5.59
CA THR A 71 -14.04 -18.78 -6.50
C THR A 71 -14.26 -17.33 -6.93
N ASP A 72 -15.09 -17.12 -7.95
CA ASP A 72 -15.53 -15.81 -8.42
C ASP A 72 -16.17 -14.92 -7.33
N LYS A 73 -16.73 -15.54 -6.28
CA LYS A 73 -17.33 -14.87 -5.12
C LYS A 73 -16.34 -14.58 -3.99
N SER A 74 -15.09 -14.97 -4.14
CA SER A 74 -14.07 -14.76 -3.11
C SER A 74 -13.80 -13.26 -2.90
N PHE A 75 -13.49 -12.89 -1.66
CA PHE A 75 -13.20 -11.50 -1.28
C PHE A 75 -12.11 -10.87 -2.17
N LEU A 76 -11.06 -11.61 -2.51
CA LEU A 76 -9.98 -11.12 -3.35
C LEU A 76 -10.49 -10.68 -4.74
N VAL A 77 -11.34 -11.49 -5.37
CA VAL A 77 -11.95 -11.19 -6.69
C VAL A 77 -12.79 -9.93 -6.61
N THR A 78 -13.68 -9.86 -5.61
CA THR A 78 -14.53 -8.69 -5.37
C THR A 78 -13.71 -7.42 -5.11
N ALA A 79 -12.67 -7.53 -4.28
CA ALA A 79 -11.81 -6.39 -3.95
C ALA A 79 -11.07 -5.84 -5.19
N VAL A 80 -10.44 -6.71 -5.99
CA VAL A 80 -9.72 -6.29 -7.20
C VAL A 80 -10.67 -5.75 -8.26
N SER A 81 -11.85 -6.38 -8.45
CA SER A 81 -12.89 -5.89 -9.34
C SER A 81 -13.32 -4.47 -8.97
N THR A 82 -13.56 -4.23 -7.68
CA THR A 82 -13.94 -2.90 -7.18
C THR A 82 -12.86 -1.86 -7.50
N LYS A 83 -11.58 -2.18 -7.28
CA LYS A 83 -10.45 -1.29 -7.56
C LYS A 83 -10.36 -0.89 -9.04
N LEU A 84 -10.60 -1.82 -9.96
CA LEU A 84 -10.57 -1.56 -11.40
C LEU A 84 -11.80 -0.80 -11.92
N ARG A 85 -12.94 -0.86 -11.20
CA ARG A 85 -14.17 -0.12 -11.55
C ARG A 85 -14.14 1.34 -11.10
N LYS A 86 -13.27 1.69 -10.15
CA LYS A 86 -13.13 3.08 -9.69
C LYS A 86 -12.58 3.98 -10.79
N THR A 87 -13.04 5.23 -10.80
CA THR A 87 -12.46 6.27 -11.67
C THR A 87 -11.05 6.62 -11.21
N ASP A 88 -10.25 7.23 -12.08
CA ASP A 88 -8.91 7.68 -11.71
C ASP A 88 -8.95 8.72 -10.59
N TRP A 89 -9.96 9.58 -10.58
CA TRP A 89 -10.17 10.56 -9.50
C TRP A 89 -10.44 9.89 -8.16
N MET A 90 -11.27 8.84 -8.11
CA MET A 90 -11.51 8.07 -6.89
C MET A 90 -10.23 7.39 -6.42
N ASN A 91 -9.53 6.68 -7.32
CA ASN A 91 -8.26 6.04 -7.01
C ASN A 91 -7.22 7.03 -6.46
N PHE A 92 -7.16 8.23 -7.04
CA PHE A 92 -6.25 9.29 -6.62
C PHE A 92 -6.58 9.83 -5.23
N THR A 93 -7.83 10.22 -4.99
CA THR A 93 -8.28 10.81 -3.72
C THR A 93 -8.24 9.80 -2.57
N GLU A 94 -8.64 8.56 -2.82
CA GLU A 94 -8.51 7.48 -1.85
C GLU A 94 -7.02 7.12 -1.61
N GLY A 95 -6.17 7.29 -2.62
CA GLY A 95 -4.72 7.18 -2.46
C GLY A 95 -4.16 8.23 -1.51
N ILE A 96 -4.61 9.48 -1.59
CA ILE A 96 -4.21 10.55 -0.67
C ILE A 96 -4.54 10.15 0.77
N THR A 97 -5.81 9.86 1.03
CA THR A 97 -6.29 9.52 2.39
C THR A 97 -5.65 8.24 2.92
N ALA A 98 -5.44 7.23 2.08
CA ALA A 98 -4.75 6.01 2.47
C ALA A 98 -3.38 6.29 3.07
N ASN A 99 -2.56 7.04 2.36
CA ASN A 99 -1.18 7.27 2.80
C ASN A 99 -1.08 8.32 3.92
N MET A 100 -2.09 9.17 4.12
CA MET A 100 -2.21 9.95 5.34
C MET A 100 -2.34 9.02 6.56
N PHE A 101 -3.27 8.07 6.54
CA PHE A 101 -3.46 7.13 7.65
C PHE A 101 -2.22 6.25 7.90
N VAL A 102 -1.58 5.76 6.85
CA VAL A 102 -0.35 4.95 6.97
C VAL A 102 0.74 5.76 7.67
N ASN A 103 0.95 7.02 7.27
CA ASN A 103 1.98 7.85 7.88
C ASN A 103 1.60 8.36 9.28
N ILE A 104 0.32 8.56 9.58
CA ILE A 104 -0.15 8.80 10.97
C ILE A 104 0.19 7.58 11.85
N ALA A 105 -0.03 6.36 11.36
CA ALA A 105 0.35 5.15 12.08
C ALA A 105 1.84 5.09 12.38
N ILE A 106 2.67 5.40 11.38
CA ILE A 106 4.14 5.37 11.48
C ILE A 106 4.64 6.46 12.44
N LEU A 107 4.20 7.71 12.25
CA LEU A 107 4.59 8.81 13.13
C LEU A 107 4.11 8.59 14.56
N GLY A 108 2.87 8.12 14.75
CA GLY A 108 2.35 7.79 16.07
C GLY A 108 3.19 6.73 16.76
N TYR A 109 3.59 5.69 16.03
CA TYR A 109 4.49 4.66 16.56
C TYR A 109 5.88 5.20 16.92
N MET A 110 6.45 6.08 16.09
CA MET A 110 7.80 6.61 16.28
C MET A 110 7.89 7.71 17.33
N LEU A 111 6.87 8.58 17.42
CA LEU A 111 6.90 9.75 18.31
C LEU A 111 6.55 9.44 19.75
N LEU A 112 5.80 8.39 20.01
CA LEU A 112 5.53 7.95 21.37
C LEU A 112 6.82 7.40 22.01
N LYS A 113 7.26 8.04 23.08
CA LYS A 113 8.49 7.65 23.80
C LYS A 113 8.28 6.52 24.78
N GLU A 114 7.07 6.40 25.33
CA GLU A 114 6.70 5.43 26.36
C GLU A 114 5.39 4.74 25.98
N GLY A 115 5.20 3.51 26.49
CA GLY A 115 3.97 2.76 26.31
C GLY A 115 3.93 1.98 24.99
N GLU A 116 4.63 0.84 24.92
CA GLU A 116 4.64 -0.03 23.73
C GLU A 116 3.23 -0.41 23.27
N SER A 117 2.30 -0.64 24.20
CA SER A 117 0.90 -0.92 23.87
C SER A 117 0.22 0.26 23.17
N ALA A 118 0.52 1.51 23.56
CA ALA A 118 -0.02 2.71 22.95
C ALA A 118 0.50 2.88 21.51
N LYS A 119 1.77 2.60 21.26
CA LYS A 119 2.37 2.61 19.92
C LYS A 119 1.65 1.63 18.97
N ILE A 120 1.47 0.39 19.45
CA ILE A 120 0.78 -0.65 18.70
C ILE A 120 -0.69 -0.25 18.48
N PHE A 121 -1.37 0.28 19.49
CA PHE A 121 -2.77 0.69 19.40
C PHE A 121 -2.97 1.79 18.35
N ILE A 122 -2.11 2.81 18.29
CA ILE A 122 -2.17 3.87 17.29
C ILE A 122 -1.95 3.30 15.88
N ALA A 123 -0.92 2.46 15.71
CA ALA A 123 -0.64 1.84 14.42
C ALA A 123 -1.84 1.00 13.94
N LEU A 124 -2.39 0.14 14.80
CA LEU A 124 -3.56 -0.68 14.48
C LEU A 124 -4.79 0.16 14.17
N SER A 125 -5.06 1.21 14.94
CA SER A 125 -6.25 2.06 14.78
C SER A 125 -6.20 2.83 13.46
N ALA A 126 -5.08 3.45 13.12
CA ALA A 126 -4.93 4.21 11.88
C ALA A 126 -5.05 3.30 10.65
N ILE A 127 -4.44 2.12 10.68
CA ILE A 127 -4.56 1.17 9.57
C ILE A 127 -5.95 0.53 9.51
N PHE A 128 -6.60 0.32 10.64
CA PHE A 128 -8.00 -0.11 10.64
C PHE A 128 -8.89 0.90 9.90
N MET A 129 -8.73 2.21 10.20
CA MET A 129 -9.48 3.27 9.52
C MET A 129 -9.21 3.30 8.01
N PHE A 130 -7.96 3.20 7.61
CA PHE A 130 -7.56 3.10 6.20
C PHE A 130 -8.28 1.96 5.47
N VAL A 131 -8.27 0.75 6.07
CA VAL A 131 -8.90 -0.45 5.48
C VAL A 131 -10.42 -0.36 5.51
N PHE A 132 -10.99 0.15 6.60
CA PHE A 132 -12.44 0.33 6.75
C PHE A 132 -13.04 1.27 5.71
N LEU A 133 -12.32 2.34 5.36
CA LEU A 133 -12.72 3.29 4.33
C LEU A 133 -12.45 2.79 2.90
N ILE A 134 -11.93 1.58 2.73
CA ILE A 134 -11.63 0.96 1.42
C ILE A 134 -10.69 1.85 0.57
N ASN A 135 -9.78 2.54 1.23
CA ASN A 135 -8.82 3.44 0.59
C ASN A 135 -7.77 2.68 -0.25
N GLU A 136 -7.18 3.37 -1.23
CA GLU A 136 -6.25 2.79 -2.19
C GLU A 136 -4.78 2.97 -1.76
N HIS A 137 -4.09 1.87 -1.53
CA HIS A 137 -2.69 1.86 -1.13
C HIS A 137 -1.85 1.05 -2.11
N LEU A 138 -0.84 1.65 -2.71
CA LEU A 138 -0.06 1.07 -3.80
C LEU A 138 0.50 -0.32 -3.48
N ILE A 139 1.17 -0.45 -2.32
CA ILE A 139 1.85 -1.71 -1.96
C ILE A 139 0.82 -2.81 -1.65
N ALA A 140 -0.31 -2.46 -1.02
CA ALA A 140 -1.41 -3.40 -0.83
C ALA A 140 -2.04 -3.82 -2.17
N ASN A 141 -2.08 -2.89 -3.14
CA ASN A 141 -2.56 -3.18 -4.48
C ASN A 141 -1.61 -4.11 -5.22
N PHE A 142 -0.29 -3.95 -5.12
CA PHE A 142 0.65 -4.93 -5.67
C PHE A 142 0.33 -6.35 -5.19
N ALA A 143 0.16 -6.53 -3.89
CA ALA A 143 -0.15 -7.84 -3.33
C ALA A 143 -1.48 -8.40 -3.86
N SER A 144 -2.57 -7.62 -3.81
CA SER A 144 -3.90 -8.09 -4.21
C SER A 144 -3.98 -8.41 -5.71
N PHE A 145 -3.39 -7.56 -6.57
CA PHE A 145 -3.38 -7.79 -8.02
C PHE A 145 -2.49 -8.98 -8.40
N MET A 146 -1.34 -9.16 -7.73
CA MET A 146 -0.46 -10.30 -8.01
C MET A 146 -1.04 -11.61 -7.49
N LEU A 147 -1.66 -11.61 -6.30
CA LEU A 147 -2.38 -12.78 -5.78
C LEU A 147 -3.46 -13.25 -6.77
N LEU A 148 -4.25 -12.33 -7.32
CA LEU A 148 -5.26 -12.67 -8.31
C LEU A 148 -4.63 -13.04 -9.66
N GLY A 149 -3.58 -12.34 -10.07
CA GLY A 149 -2.91 -12.53 -11.37
C GLY A 149 -2.33 -13.93 -11.57
N PHE A 150 -1.89 -14.58 -10.49
CA PHE A 150 -1.42 -15.97 -10.51
C PHE A 150 -2.55 -16.99 -10.38
N ASN A 151 -3.79 -16.54 -10.17
CA ASN A 151 -4.93 -17.43 -9.93
C ASN A 151 -5.82 -17.52 -11.16
N GLY A 152 -6.37 -18.72 -11.41
CA GLY A 152 -7.27 -18.97 -12.54
C GLY A 152 -8.58 -18.17 -12.50
N VAL A 153 -9.02 -17.74 -11.30
CA VAL A 153 -10.25 -16.93 -11.15
C VAL A 153 -10.09 -15.46 -11.60
N ARG A 154 -8.91 -15.04 -12.03
CA ARG A 154 -8.66 -13.68 -12.55
C ARG A 154 -9.59 -13.32 -13.73
N ASP A 155 -9.99 -14.31 -14.52
CA ASP A 155 -10.85 -14.12 -15.69
C ASP A 155 -12.30 -13.73 -15.30
N ALA A 156 -12.66 -13.87 -14.02
CA ALA A 156 -13.92 -13.37 -13.46
C ALA A 156 -13.93 -11.85 -13.19
N VAL A 157 -12.76 -11.19 -13.33
CA VAL A 157 -12.64 -9.73 -13.12
C VAL A 157 -12.60 -9.01 -14.46
N ASP A 158 -13.63 -8.22 -14.72
CA ASP A 158 -13.69 -7.37 -15.91
C ASP A 158 -12.49 -6.41 -15.97
N ASN A 159 -11.97 -6.24 -17.17
CA ASN A 159 -10.85 -5.31 -17.41
C ASN A 159 -9.55 -5.63 -16.65
N PHE A 160 -9.35 -6.87 -16.20
CA PHE A 160 -8.07 -7.31 -15.61
C PHE A 160 -6.99 -7.40 -16.69
N THR A 161 -6.55 -6.25 -17.16
CA THR A 161 -5.49 -6.11 -18.17
C THR A 161 -4.27 -5.41 -17.60
N LEU A 162 -3.10 -5.70 -18.12
CA LEU A 162 -1.87 -5.05 -17.69
C LEU A 162 -1.96 -3.51 -17.79
N ALA A 163 -2.59 -2.99 -18.84
CA ALA A 163 -2.76 -1.56 -19.03
C ALA A 163 -3.61 -0.92 -17.91
N ASN A 164 -4.74 -1.52 -17.54
CA ASN A 164 -5.60 -1.02 -16.49
C ASN A 164 -4.95 -1.15 -15.10
N ILE A 165 -4.22 -2.23 -14.86
CA ILE A 165 -3.46 -2.44 -13.62
C ILE A 165 -2.39 -1.36 -13.48
N LEU A 166 -1.57 -1.14 -14.50
CA LEU A 166 -0.53 -0.11 -14.47
C LEU A 166 -1.11 1.30 -14.32
N ARG A 167 -2.21 1.61 -15.03
CA ARG A 167 -2.93 2.88 -14.89
C ARG A 167 -3.35 3.11 -13.42
N GLN A 168 -4.01 2.13 -12.82
CA GLN A 168 -4.46 2.20 -11.44
C GLN A 168 -3.28 2.40 -10.47
N TRP A 169 -2.19 1.65 -10.64
CA TRP A 169 -1.00 1.77 -9.80
C TRP A 169 -0.33 3.15 -9.92
N ILE A 170 -0.22 3.69 -11.12
CA ILE A 170 0.36 5.03 -11.34
C ILE A 170 -0.48 6.11 -10.65
N VAL A 171 -1.80 6.06 -10.82
CA VAL A 171 -2.70 7.02 -10.20
C VAL A 171 -2.64 6.95 -8.68
N VAL A 172 -2.68 5.73 -8.12
CA VAL A 172 -2.57 5.52 -6.67
C VAL A 172 -1.19 5.92 -6.14
N PHE A 173 -0.10 5.68 -6.89
CA PHE A 173 1.24 6.13 -6.51
C PHE A 173 1.28 7.63 -6.26
N PHE A 174 0.75 8.43 -7.19
CA PHE A 174 0.73 9.89 -7.02
C PHE A 174 -0.21 10.34 -5.90
N GLY A 175 -1.36 9.69 -5.74
CA GLY A 175 -2.24 9.93 -4.60
C GLY A 175 -1.53 9.65 -3.27
N ASN A 176 -0.89 8.49 -3.14
CA ASN A 176 -0.13 8.14 -1.95
C ASN A 176 1.04 9.13 -1.71
N TRP A 177 1.74 9.57 -2.76
CA TRP A 177 2.82 10.52 -2.60
C TRP A 177 2.32 11.87 -2.08
N ILE A 178 1.23 12.39 -2.59
CA ILE A 178 0.63 13.63 -2.09
C ILE A 178 0.17 13.46 -0.62
N GLY A 179 -0.54 12.38 -0.31
CA GLY A 179 -1.03 12.11 1.04
C GLY A 179 0.09 11.98 2.08
N GLY A 180 1.10 11.18 1.78
CA GLY A 180 2.23 10.97 2.68
C GLY A 180 3.27 12.08 2.61
N GLY A 181 3.66 12.48 1.40
CA GLY A 181 4.76 13.41 1.20
C GLY A 181 4.40 14.86 1.47
N ILE A 182 3.22 15.32 1.02
CA ILE A 182 2.80 16.71 1.16
C ILE A 182 1.97 16.93 2.41
N PHE A 183 0.87 16.19 2.58
CA PHE A 183 -0.05 16.45 3.71
C PHE A 183 0.52 16.07 5.07
N ILE A 184 1.35 15.05 5.14
CA ILE A 184 1.94 14.59 6.42
C ILE A 184 3.41 14.98 6.52
N GLY A 185 4.15 14.99 5.41
CA GLY A 185 5.60 15.22 5.41
C GLY A 185 6.02 16.69 5.47
N LEU A 186 5.16 17.62 5.10
CA LEU A 186 5.42 19.08 5.11
C LEU A 186 4.51 19.82 6.06
#